data_61f7e63e1ccf6b717db59200c2eda436
#
_entry.id   61f7e63e1ccf6b717db59200c2eda436
#
_cell.length_a   1.000
_cell.length_b   1.000
_cell.length_c   1.000
_cell.angle_alpha   90.00
_cell.angle_beta   90.00
_cell.angle_gamma   90.00
#
_symmetry.space_group_name_H-M   'P 1'
#
loop_
_entity.id
_entity.type
_entity.pdbx_description
1 polymer ?
#
loop_
_entity_poly.entity_id
_entity_poly.type
_entity_poly.pdbx_seq_one_letter_code
_entity_poly.pdbx_strand_id
1 'polypeptide(L)'
;LIVGDSGCDGTQAATAAQTLIDSGVSAIVGAACSGATTGAIAVAAPAGVPMVSYASTSPALTTADDNGHFFRVVPSDAQQAVALTDVAAAAGASNPAVLYMTNDYGSGLGDNFASNWSGSVCTSVGYDPSEGSYDASALAQSVIDGGCDSALLMSYATDGAAIMEALSSQGFKGTIIGADGLADAA
;
A
#
# COMPACT_ATOMS: atom_id res chain seq x y z
N LEU A 1 -2.68 -9.48 -26.98
CA LEU A 1 -2.83 -9.15 -25.57
C LEU A 1 -3.78 -10.13 -24.91
N ILE A 2 -3.33 -10.75 -23.83
CA ILE A 2 -4.16 -11.62 -22.99
C ILE A 2 -4.27 -10.90 -21.63
N VAL A 3 -5.44 -10.87 -21.03
CA VAL A 3 -5.71 -10.18 -19.76
C VAL A 3 -6.02 -11.21 -18.69
N GLY A 4 -5.37 -11.09 -17.53
CA GLY A 4 -5.66 -11.83 -16.31
C GLY A 4 -6.03 -10.87 -15.19
N ASP A 5 -7.01 -11.25 -14.37
CA ASP A 5 -7.42 -10.47 -13.20
C ASP A 5 -6.64 -10.96 -11.97
N SER A 6 -5.91 -10.05 -11.36
CA SER A 6 -5.14 -10.33 -10.13
C SER A 6 -5.95 -10.14 -8.85
N GLY A 7 -7.09 -9.45 -8.91
CA GLY A 7 -7.96 -9.16 -7.77
C GLY A 7 -7.28 -8.42 -6.60
N CYS A 8 -6.10 -7.84 -6.81
CA CYS A 8 -5.22 -7.34 -5.74
C CYS A 8 -4.88 -8.41 -4.66
N ASP A 9 -5.07 -9.68 -4.98
CA ASP A 9 -4.81 -10.83 -4.10
C ASP A 9 -3.65 -11.68 -4.63
N GLY A 10 -2.73 -12.09 -3.75
CA GLY A 10 -1.53 -12.84 -4.14
C GLY A 10 -1.84 -14.23 -4.74
N THR A 11 -2.85 -14.91 -4.21
CA THR A 11 -3.23 -16.25 -4.67
C THR A 11 -3.93 -16.18 -6.02
N GLN A 12 -4.83 -15.20 -6.17
CA GLN A 12 -5.52 -14.97 -7.45
C GLN A 12 -4.51 -14.52 -8.52
N ALA A 13 -3.58 -13.63 -8.17
CA ALA A 13 -2.53 -13.17 -9.07
C ALA A 13 -1.60 -14.30 -9.53
N ALA A 14 -1.22 -15.21 -8.63
CA ALA A 14 -0.45 -16.41 -8.98
C ALA A 14 -1.21 -17.29 -9.98
N THR A 15 -2.50 -17.49 -9.77
CA THR A 15 -3.37 -18.26 -10.68
C THR A 15 -3.50 -17.58 -12.04
N ALA A 16 -3.70 -16.27 -12.05
CA ALA A 16 -3.77 -15.49 -13.30
C ALA A 16 -2.44 -15.53 -14.05
N ALA A 17 -1.30 -15.36 -13.35
CA ALA A 17 0.03 -15.45 -13.95
C ALA A 17 0.29 -16.83 -14.57
N GLN A 18 -0.07 -17.92 -13.87
CA GLN A 18 0.06 -19.28 -14.42
C GLN A 18 -0.76 -19.43 -15.71
N THR A 19 -1.99 -18.94 -15.72
CA THR A 19 -2.86 -18.99 -16.90
C THR A 19 -2.25 -18.23 -18.09
N LEU A 20 -1.65 -17.07 -17.84
CA LEU A 20 -0.93 -16.30 -18.87
C LEU A 20 0.27 -17.08 -19.40
N ILE A 21 1.09 -17.68 -18.52
CA ILE A 21 2.26 -18.47 -18.87
C ILE A 21 1.86 -19.68 -19.74
N ASP A 22 0.80 -20.41 -19.34
CA ASP A 22 0.29 -21.56 -20.08
C ASP A 22 -0.25 -21.15 -21.47
N SER A 23 -0.66 -19.89 -21.61
CA SER A 23 -1.07 -19.30 -22.89
C SER A 23 0.11 -18.85 -23.76
N GLY A 24 1.35 -19.03 -23.30
CA GLY A 24 2.56 -18.75 -24.07
C GLY A 24 2.93 -17.26 -24.15
N VAL A 25 2.60 -16.45 -23.14
CA VAL A 25 3.00 -15.03 -23.13
C VAL A 25 4.53 -14.90 -22.99
N SER A 26 5.09 -13.86 -23.61
CA SER A 26 6.54 -13.57 -23.57
C SER A 26 6.91 -12.65 -22.39
N ALA A 27 5.93 -11.94 -21.80
CA ALA A 27 6.12 -11.06 -20.66
C ALA A 27 4.76 -10.77 -20.00
N ILE A 28 4.78 -10.33 -18.75
CA ILE A 28 3.62 -9.90 -17.99
C ILE A 28 3.80 -8.43 -17.61
N VAL A 29 2.78 -7.60 -17.86
CA VAL A 29 2.69 -6.23 -17.37
C VAL A 29 1.67 -6.21 -16.22
N GLY A 30 2.17 -5.89 -15.03
CA GLY A 30 1.38 -5.96 -13.78
C GLY A 30 2.22 -6.64 -12.67
N ALA A 31 1.61 -6.96 -11.52
CA ALA A 31 0.31 -6.46 -11.11
C ALA A 31 0.40 -5.01 -10.57
N ALA A 32 -0.74 -4.42 -10.23
CA ALA A 32 -0.74 -3.08 -9.60
C ALA A 32 -0.45 -3.16 -8.11
N CYS A 33 -1.12 -4.07 -7.40
CA CYS A 33 -1.01 -4.21 -5.94
C CYS A 33 0.24 -5.02 -5.58
N SER A 34 0.97 -4.59 -4.56
CA SER A 34 2.23 -5.22 -4.15
C SER A 34 2.08 -6.71 -3.79
N GLY A 35 1.05 -7.07 -2.99
CA GLY A 35 0.79 -8.46 -2.64
C GLY A 35 0.44 -9.34 -3.85
N ALA A 36 -0.31 -8.79 -4.80
CA ALA A 36 -0.60 -9.48 -6.07
C ALA A 36 0.70 -9.70 -6.89
N THR A 37 1.58 -8.70 -6.94
CA THR A 37 2.87 -8.80 -7.60
C THR A 37 3.75 -9.86 -6.94
N THR A 38 3.82 -9.90 -5.62
CA THR A 38 4.54 -10.95 -4.87
C THR A 38 4.04 -12.35 -5.26
N GLY A 39 2.72 -12.55 -5.30
CA GLY A 39 2.12 -13.83 -5.71
C GLY A 39 2.44 -14.19 -7.16
N ALA A 40 2.37 -13.25 -8.08
CA ALA A 40 2.66 -13.48 -9.49
C ALA A 40 4.16 -13.78 -9.74
N ILE A 41 5.09 -13.11 -9.04
CA ILE A 41 6.54 -13.36 -9.12
C ILE A 41 6.84 -14.82 -8.80
N ALA A 42 6.20 -15.38 -7.75
CA ALA A 42 6.43 -16.76 -7.33
C ALA A 42 6.19 -17.82 -8.43
N VAL A 43 5.42 -17.44 -9.46
CA VAL A 43 5.09 -18.31 -10.60
C VAL A 43 5.86 -17.87 -11.85
N ALA A 44 5.94 -16.58 -12.15
CA ALA A 44 6.56 -16.06 -13.37
C ALA A 44 8.08 -16.19 -13.36
N ALA A 45 8.74 -15.94 -12.24
CA ALA A 45 10.19 -16.00 -12.13
C ALA A 45 10.75 -17.41 -12.36
N PRO A 46 10.22 -18.49 -11.75
CA PRO A 46 10.67 -19.85 -12.07
C PRO A 46 10.40 -20.27 -13.53
N ALA A 47 9.35 -19.72 -14.14
CA ALA A 47 9.01 -19.95 -15.54
C ALA A 47 9.89 -19.15 -16.53
N GLY A 48 10.74 -18.25 -16.03
CA GLY A 48 11.58 -17.39 -16.84
C GLY A 48 10.80 -16.32 -17.63
N VAL A 49 9.58 -15.97 -17.18
CA VAL A 49 8.73 -14.96 -17.80
C VAL A 49 8.95 -13.61 -17.10
N PRO A 50 9.49 -12.60 -17.80
CA PRO A 50 9.72 -11.31 -17.19
C PRO A 50 8.40 -10.59 -16.84
N MET A 51 8.41 -9.90 -15.70
CA MET A 51 7.31 -9.07 -15.22
C MET A 51 7.73 -7.62 -15.04
N VAL A 52 6.85 -6.70 -15.39
CA VAL A 52 7.03 -5.26 -15.12
C VAL A 52 5.80 -4.71 -14.43
N SER A 53 5.95 -4.32 -13.16
CA SER A 53 4.88 -3.60 -12.45
C SER A 53 4.95 -2.10 -12.71
N TYR A 54 3.78 -1.52 -12.92
CA TYR A 54 3.61 -0.07 -13.11
C TYR A 54 3.19 0.66 -11.83
N ALA A 55 2.90 -0.07 -10.73
CA ALA A 55 2.35 0.53 -9.53
C ALA A 55 2.80 -0.10 -8.20
N SER A 56 3.38 -1.32 -8.20
CA SER A 56 3.73 -2.02 -6.96
C SER A 56 4.96 -1.41 -6.29
N THR A 57 4.77 -0.81 -5.13
CA THR A 57 5.78 0.02 -4.45
C THR A 57 6.42 -0.66 -3.24
N SER A 58 5.89 -1.78 -2.72
CA SER A 58 6.42 -2.44 -1.51
C SER A 58 7.95 -2.60 -1.54
N PRO A 59 8.65 -2.25 -0.43
CA PRO A 59 10.09 -2.43 -0.33
C PRO A 59 10.53 -3.89 -0.45
N ALA A 60 9.69 -4.83 -0.03
CA ALA A 60 9.97 -6.27 -0.11
C ALA A 60 10.21 -6.75 -1.54
N LEU A 61 9.60 -6.11 -2.52
CA LEU A 61 9.80 -6.44 -3.94
C LEU A 61 11.23 -6.16 -4.44
N THR A 62 11.99 -5.30 -3.75
CA THR A 62 13.39 -5.01 -4.10
C THR A 62 14.31 -6.20 -3.84
N THR A 63 13.95 -7.06 -2.89
CA THR A 63 14.73 -8.23 -2.47
C THR A 63 13.96 -9.53 -2.69
N ALA A 64 12.90 -9.50 -3.50
CA ALA A 64 12.16 -10.69 -3.86
C ALA A 64 13.06 -11.69 -4.59
N ASP A 65 12.81 -12.98 -4.39
CA ASP A 65 13.47 -14.05 -5.16
C ASP A 65 12.81 -14.15 -6.54
N ASP A 66 13.26 -13.28 -7.42
CA ASP A 66 12.68 -13.08 -8.75
C ASP A 66 13.55 -13.61 -9.90
N ASN A 67 14.68 -14.23 -9.59
CA ASN A 67 15.67 -14.69 -10.57
C ASN A 67 16.06 -13.60 -11.60
N GLY A 68 15.93 -12.32 -11.26
CA GLY A 68 16.18 -11.20 -12.16
C GLY A 68 15.09 -10.99 -13.23
N HIS A 69 13.88 -11.50 -13.01
CA HIS A 69 12.76 -11.40 -13.95
C HIS A 69 11.69 -10.38 -13.53
N PHE A 70 11.83 -9.74 -12.37
CA PHE A 70 10.89 -8.69 -11.96
C PHE A 70 11.51 -7.30 -12.05
N PHE A 71 10.73 -6.38 -12.56
CA PHE A 71 11.06 -4.96 -12.70
C PHE A 71 9.87 -4.10 -12.29
N ARG A 72 10.13 -2.87 -11.87
CA ARG A 72 9.07 -1.86 -11.64
C ARG A 72 9.52 -0.50 -12.14
N VAL A 73 8.57 0.31 -12.58
CA VAL A 73 8.82 1.67 -13.09
C VAL A 73 8.41 2.76 -12.09
N VAL A 74 8.11 2.36 -10.86
CA VAL A 74 7.77 3.24 -9.75
C VAL A 74 8.82 3.18 -8.66
N PRO A 75 8.99 4.23 -7.82
CA PRO A 75 9.88 4.20 -6.67
C PRO A 75 9.40 3.18 -5.62
N SER A 76 10.31 2.81 -4.72
CA SER A 76 9.97 2.00 -3.56
C SER A 76 9.34 2.84 -2.45
N ASP A 77 8.45 2.24 -1.66
CA ASP A 77 7.89 2.86 -0.45
C ASP A 77 8.95 3.21 0.60
N ALA A 78 10.12 2.61 0.54
CA ALA A 78 11.26 3.09 1.34
C ALA A 78 11.67 4.53 0.99
N GLN A 79 11.54 4.94 -0.29
CA GLN A 79 11.75 6.31 -0.74
C GLN A 79 10.51 7.19 -0.51
N GLN A 80 9.33 6.66 -0.76
CA GLN A 80 8.07 7.36 -0.50
C GLN A 80 7.93 7.72 0.98
N ALA A 81 8.28 6.83 1.90
CA ALA A 81 8.23 7.08 3.34
C ALA A 81 9.08 8.28 3.75
N VAL A 82 10.30 8.41 3.19
CA VAL A 82 11.14 9.60 3.43
C VAL A 82 10.43 10.87 2.95
N ALA A 83 9.89 10.85 1.73
CA ALA A 83 9.16 12.00 1.21
C ALA A 83 7.91 12.33 2.07
N LEU A 84 7.20 11.31 2.56
CA LEU A 84 6.05 11.50 3.44
C LEU A 84 6.44 12.13 4.78
N THR A 85 7.64 11.85 5.33
CA THR A 85 8.10 12.55 6.54
C THR A 85 8.30 14.05 6.29
N ASP A 86 8.86 14.41 5.13
CA ASP A 86 9.02 15.82 4.75
C ASP A 86 7.67 16.51 4.53
N VAL A 87 6.73 15.83 3.87
CA VAL A 87 5.36 16.33 3.66
C VAL A 87 4.64 16.51 4.99
N ALA A 88 4.72 15.53 5.88
CA ALA A 88 4.09 15.59 7.20
C ALA A 88 4.67 16.76 8.03
N ALA A 89 5.99 16.91 8.06
CA ALA A 89 6.64 18.00 8.75
C ALA A 89 6.25 19.37 8.16
N ALA A 90 6.22 19.51 6.85
CA ALA A 90 5.79 20.72 6.16
C ALA A 90 4.31 21.06 6.41
N ALA A 91 3.47 20.06 6.60
CA ALA A 91 2.06 20.19 6.97
C ALA A 91 1.86 20.53 8.47
N GLY A 92 2.92 20.57 9.26
CA GLY A 92 2.89 20.91 10.68
C GLY A 92 2.61 19.72 11.61
N ALA A 93 2.71 18.49 11.10
CA ALA A 93 2.58 17.31 11.94
C ALA A 93 3.72 17.23 12.96
N SER A 94 3.40 16.94 14.22
CA SER A 94 4.36 16.73 15.30
C SER A 94 4.11 15.41 16.04
N ASN A 95 2.87 14.96 16.05
CA ASN A 95 2.42 13.72 16.69
C ASN A 95 1.39 13.01 15.80
N PRO A 96 1.79 12.51 14.62
CA PRO A 96 0.87 11.93 13.65
C PRO A 96 0.33 10.57 14.10
N ALA A 97 -0.90 10.25 13.68
CA ALA A 97 -1.38 8.88 13.59
C ALA A 97 -0.89 8.25 12.27
N VAL A 98 -0.66 6.94 12.29
CA VAL A 98 -0.37 6.14 11.08
C VAL A 98 -1.42 5.04 10.98
N LEU A 99 -2.30 5.14 10.00
CA LEU A 99 -3.31 4.13 9.69
C LEU A 99 -2.91 3.43 8.39
N TYR A 100 -2.77 2.11 8.44
CA TYR A 100 -2.23 1.38 7.30
C TYR A 100 -2.92 0.03 7.07
N MET A 101 -3.05 -0.35 5.82
CA MET A 101 -3.50 -1.70 5.47
C MET A 101 -2.44 -2.75 5.87
N THR A 102 -2.88 -3.88 6.42
CA THR A 102 -2.01 -4.99 6.82
C THR A 102 -1.61 -5.90 5.65
N ASN A 103 -1.54 -5.36 4.45
CA ASN A 103 -1.01 -6.03 3.26
C ASN A 103 0.43 -5.60 2.96
N ASP A 104 1.06 -6.20 1.94
CA ASP A 104 2.45 -5.90 1.56
C ASP A 104 2.72 -4.42 1.26
N TYR A 105 1.72 -3.68 0.76
CA TYR A 105 1.82 -2.26 0.49
C TYR A 105 1.78 -1.44 1.79
N GLY A 106 0.66 -1.51 2.52
CA GLY A 106 0.42 -0.65 3.68
C GLY A 106 1.40 -0.90 4.82
N SER A 107 1.68 -2.17 5.14
CA SER A 107 2.65 -2.53 6.19
C SER A 107 4.05 -2.04 5.84
N GLY A 108 4.49 -2.25 4.59
CA GLY A 108 5.82 -1.82 4.16
C GLY A 108 6.01 -0.30 4.24
N LEU A 109 5.00 0.46 3.81
CA LEU A 109 5.05 1.93 3.86
C LEU A 109 4.94 2.45 5.30
N GLY A 110 4.05 1.86 6.12
CA GLY A 110 3.86 2.23 7.53
C GLY A 110 5.12 2.04 8.37
N ASP A 111 5.76 0.89 8.25
CA ASP A 111 7.00 0.58 8.96
C ASP A 111 8.15 1.53 8.55
N ASN A 112 8.26 1.81 7.25
CA ASN A 112 9.28 2.73 6.74
C ASN A 112 9.01 4.17 7.19
N PHE A 113 7.76 4.63 7.19
CA PHE A 113 7.43 5.95 7.72
C PHE A 113 7.78 6.05 9.20
N ALA A 114 7.33 5.11 10.02
CA ALA A 114 7.61 5.11 11.46
C ALA A 114 9.11 5.09 11.77
N SER A 115 9.90 4.38 10.96
CA SER A 115 11.36 4.30 11.11
C SER A 115 12.09 5.59 10.71
N ASN A 116 11.53 6.37 9.78
CA ASN A 116 12.12 7.63 9.29
C ASN A 116 11.57 8.87 10.01
N TRP A 117 10.43 8.76 10.68
CA TRP A 117 9.85 9.88 11.42
C TRP A 117 10.68 10.20 12.66
N SER A 118 11.16 11.43 12.77
CA SER A 118 12.02 11.86 13.88
C SER A 118 11.27 12.20 15.17
N GLY A 119 9.95 12.35 15.10
CA GLY A 119 9.06 12.65 16.22
C GLY A 119 8.40 11.41 16.81
N SER A 120 7.42 11.61 17.67
CA SER A 120 6.56 10.55 18.18
C SER A 120 5.45 10.25 17.18
N VAL A 121 5.10 8.99 17.03
CA VAL A 121 3.84 8.55 16.39
C VAL A 121 2.82 8.37 17.50
N CYS A 122 1.71 9.09 17.45
CA CYS A 122 0.73 9.09 18.52
C CYS A 122 -0.04 7.77 18.60
N THR A 123 -0.40 7.23 17.45
CA THR A 123 -0.98 5.90 17.31
C THR A 123 -0.59 5.30 15.97
N SER A 124 -0.43 3.98 15.93
CA SER A 124 -0.15 3.23 14.69
C SER A 124 -1.08 2.02 14.66
N VAL A 125 -2.01 2.00 13.71
CA VAL A 125 -3.05 0.97 13.62
C VAL A 125 -3.08 0.36 12.23
N GLY A 126 -2.79 -0.94 12.16
CA GLY A 126 -3.00 -1.75 10.98
C GLY A 126 -4.44 -2.27 10.91
N TYR A 127 -5.00 -2.34 9.72
CA TYR A 127 -6.32 -2.90 9.48
C TYR A 127 -6.32 -3.76 8.21
N ASP A 128 -7.18 -4.78 8.19
CA ASP A 128 -7.41 -5.59 7.00
C ASP A 128 -8.36 -4.81 6.07
N PRO A 129 -7.95 -4.48 4.82
CA PRO A 129 -8.78 -3.70 3.90
C PRO A 129 -9.96 -4.47 3.31
N SER A 130 -10.07 -5.78 3.59
CA SER A 130 -11.19 -6.59 3.10
C SER A 130 -12.53 -6.04 3.59
N GLU A 131 -13.53 -6.06 2.73
CA GLU A 131 -14.87 -5.54 3.05
C GLU A 131 -15.43 -6.20 4.32
N GLY A 132 -15.88 -5.39 5.27
CA GLY A 132 -16.41 -5.85 6.56
C GLY A 132 -15.37 -6.31 7.58
N SER A 133 -14.07 -6.26 7.26
CA SER A 133 -12.99 -6.69 8.17
C SER A 133 -12.44 -5.55 9.04
N TYR A 134 -12.80 -4.30 8.75
CA TYR A 134 -12.40 -3.13 9.55
C TYR A 134 -13.57 -2.19 9.85
N ASP A 135 -13.41 -1.42 10.91
CA ASP A 135 -14.35 -0.38 11.32
C ASP A 135 -13.67 0.99 11.21
N ALA A 136 -14.03 1.74 10.16
CA ALA A 136 -13.48 3.08 9.91
C ALA A 136 -13.77 4.04 11.08
N SER A 137 -14.92 3.89 11.75
CA SER A 137 -15.27 4.68 12.94
C SER A 137 -14.32 4.39 14.11
N ALA A 138 -14.00 3.13 14.36
CA ALA A 138 -13.06 2.74 15.41
C ALA A 138 -11.63 3.22 15.09
N LEU A 139 -11.21 3.16 13.81
CA LEU A 139 -9.92 3.72 13.38
C LEU A 139 -9.87 5.23 13.62
N ALA A 140 -10.91 5.97 13.22
CA ALA A 140 -10.99 7.41 13.47
C ALA A 140 -11.00 7.74 14.97
N GLN A 141 -11.74 6.97 15.78
CA GLN A 141 -11.77 7.16 17.22
C GLN A 141 -10.38 6.97 17.86
N SER A 142 -9.58 6.00 17.39
CA SER A 142 -8.23 5.79 17.90
C SER A 142 -7.30 7.00 17.67
N VAL A 143 -7.49 7.71 16.55
CA VAL A 143 -6.76 8.95 16.24
C VAL A 143 -7.13 10.07 17.21
N ILE A 144 -8.43 10.20 17.49
CA ILE A 144 -8.97 11.23 18.37
C ILE A 144 -8.57 10.98 19.83
N ASP A 145 -8.73 9.74 20.30
CA ASP A 145 -8.39 9.34 21.67
C ASP A 145 -6.88 9.46 21.93
N GLY A 146 -6.07 9.22 20.91
CA GLY A 146 -4.61 9.43 20.95
C GLY A 146 -4.22 10.91 21.06
N GLY A 147 -5.12 11.84 20.77
CA GLY A 147 -4.80 13.27 20.70
C GLY A 147 -3.86 13.62 19.56
N CYS A 148 -3.97 12.88 18.45
CA CYS A 148 -3.11 13.07 17.29
C CYS A 148 -3.39 14.41 16.60
N ASP A 149 -2.34 15.07 16.12
CA ASP A 149 -2.46 16.35 15.40
C ASP A 149 -2.66 16.19 13.89
N SER A 150 -2.37 15.01 13.37
CA SER A 150 -2.49 14.64 11.97
C SER A 150 -2.71 13.14 11.82
N ALA A 151 -3.17 12.72 10.64
CA ALA A 151 -3.37 11.32 10.29
C ALA A 151 -2.77 11.01 8.92
N LEU A 152 -1.84 10.06 8.87
CA LEU A 152 -1.33 9.49 7.63
C LEU A 152 -2.16 8.26 7.28
N LEU A 153 -2.61 8.20 6.02
CA LEU A 153 -3.41 7.09 5.50
C LEU A 153 -2.61 6.35 4.43
N MET A 154 -2.22 5.13 4.74
CA MET A 154 -1.57 4.19 3.82
C MET A 154 -2.60 3.17 3.37
N SER A 155 -3.52 3.66 2.56
CA SER A 155 -4.80 3.08 2.20
C SER A 155 -4.97 3.09 0.68
N TYR A 156 -5.92 2.31 0.18
CA TYR A 156 -6.44 2.51 -1.17
C TYR A 156 -7.64 3.47 -1.14
N ALA A 157 -8.13 3.85 -2.32
CA ALA A 157 -9.13 4.91 -2.44
C ALA A 157 -10.42 4.62 -1.65
N THR A 158 -10.93 3.39 -1.69
CA THR A 158 -12.22 3.03 -1.07
C THR A 158 -12.16 3.08 0.45
N ASP A 159 -11.18 2.40 1.04
CA ASP A 159 -11.01 2.33 2.50
C ASP A 159 -10.51 3.67 3.06
N GLY A 160 -9.61 4.34 2.36
CA GLY A 160 -9.15 5.67 2.73
C GLY A 160 -10.26 6.71 2.73
N ALA A 161 -11.18 6.68 1.76
CA ALA A 161 -12.35 7.56 1.74
C ALA A 161 -13.27 7.32 2.95
N ALA A 162 -13.52 6.05 3.30
CA ALA A 162 -14.32 5.70 4.48
C ALA A 162 -13.67 6.20 5.78
N ILE A 163 -12.34 6.06 5.91
CA ILE A 163 -11.61 6.55 7.09
C ILE A 163 -11.64 8.08 7.16
N MET A 164 -11.45 8.79 6.05
CA MET A 164 -11.53 10.25 5.98
C MET A 164 -12.92 10.75 6.37
N GLU A 165 -13.98 10.11 5.88
CA GLU A 165 -15.36 10.42 6.26
C GLU A 165 -15.59 10.23 7.77
N ALA A 166 -15.09 9.12 8.33
CA ALA A 166 -15.21 8.84 9.76
C ALA A 166 -14.45 9.87 10.60
N LEU A 167 -13.21 10.23 10.25
CA LEU A 167 -12.44 11.29 10.91
C LEU A 167 -13.19 12.62 10.88
N SER A 168 -13.71 13.01 9.71
CA SER A 168 -14.46 14.26 9.55
C SER A 168 -15.75 14.27 10.38
N SER A 169 -16.52 13.20 10.34
CA SER A 169 -17.82 13.08 11.06
C SER A 169 -17.65 13.10 12.57
N GLN A 170 -16.54 12.57 13.09
CA GLN A 170 -16.19 12.58 14.51
C GLN A 170 -15.48 13.88 14.94
N GLY A 171 -15.33 14.84 14.03
CA GLY A 171 -14.83 16.18 14.34
C GLY A 171 -13.33 16.31 14.42
N PHE A 172 -12.56 15.38 13.86
CA PHE A 172 -11.11 15.53 13.72
C PHE A 172 -10.78 16.82 12.95
N LYS A 173 -9.84 17.60 13.46
CA LYS A 173 -9.45 18.90 12.90
C LYS A 173 -8.00 18.94 12.43
N GLY A 174 -7.29 17.84 12.64
CA GLY A 174 -5.89 17.70 12.20
C GLY A 174 -5.77 17.55 10.69
N THR A 175 -4.54 17.60 10.21
CA THR A 175 -4.24 17.40 8.79
C THR A 175 -4.32 15.92 8.44
N ILE A 176 -4.97 15.60 7.31
CA ILE A 176 -4.96 14.25 6.74
C ILE A 176 -3.97 14.22 5.58
N ILE A 177 -3.08 13.26 5.59
CA ILE A 177 -2.02 13.08 4.59
C ILE A 177 -2.19 11.69 3.98
N GLY A 178 -2.40 11.66 2.68
CA GLY A 178 -2.55 10.41 1.92
C GLY A 178 -1.25 9.97 1.27
N ALA A 179 -1.03 8.68 1.20
CA ALA A 179 0.00 8.07 0.37
C ALA A 179 -0.49 7.89 -1.09
N ASP A 180 0.37 7.39 -1.98
CA ASP A 180 0.09 7.20 -3.41
C ASP A 180 -1.15 6.34 -3.70
N GLY A 181 -1.41 5.33 -2.87
CA GLY A 181 -2.57 4.45 -3.01
C GLY A 181 -3.93 5.14 -2.89
N LEU A 182 -3.97 6.37 -2.37
CA LEU A 182 -5.17 7.22 -2.35
C LEU A 182 -5.34 8.07 -3.61
N ALA A 183 -4.31 8.16 -4.45
CA ALA A 183 -4.35 8.93 -5.68
C ALA A 183 -5.08 8.14 -6.78
N ASP A 184 -6.40 8.04 -6.68
CA ASP A 184 -7.23 7.46 -7.74
C ASP A 184 -7.77 8.57 -8.65
N ALA A 185 -7.64 8.36 -9.94
CA ALA A 185 -8.22 9.25 -10.93
C ALA A 185 -9.71 8.88 -11.06
N ALA A 186 -10.56 9.63 -10.35
CA ALA A 186 -12.01 9.54 -10.51
C ALA A 186 -12.48 9.98 -11.93
#